data_6760423829562882e2f32fd960d87b1b
#
_entry.id   6760423829562882e2f32fd960d87b1b
#
_cell.length_a   1.000
_cell.length_b   1.000
_cell.length_c   1.000
_cell.angle_alpha   90.00
_cell.angle_beta   90.00
_cell.angle_gamma   90.00
#
_symmetry.space_group_name_H-M   'P 1'
#
loop_
_entity.id
_entity.type
_entity.pdbx_description
1 polymer ?
#
loop_
_entity_poly.entity_id
_entity_poly.type
_entity_poly.pdbx_seq_one_letter_code
_entity_poly.pdbx_strand_id
1 'polypeptide(L)'
;LERPSSAVRQEPSLRFYTAALAWEQIWQLVKGQPDPFRSTTEQRCVMSCAEVYFRLVNQPERDSEKEKMLLKTAKLHRHAAWEIPPGNQSQKLQALMVSYCPHLGAKAWKLVRWVKGLKN
;
A
#
# COMPACT_ATOMS: atom_id res chain seq x y z
N LEU A 1 32.79 2.52 8.33
CA LEU A 1 31.47 2.72 8.33
C LEU A 1 30.71 2.33 7.11
N GLU A 2 30.60 1.07 6.95
CA GLU A 2 29.83 0.53 5.90
C GLU A 2 28.37 0.52 6.19
N ARG A 3 28.03 0.87 7.37
CA ARG A 3 26.65 0.92 7.74
C ARG A 3 25.78 1.69 6.83
N PRO A 4 26.20 2.83 6.28
CA PRO A 4 25.35 3.61 5.39
C PRO A 4 24.81 2.84 4.21
N SER A 5 25.62 1.99 3.61
CA SER A 5 25.12 1.28 2.44
C SER A 5 24.12 0.19 2.81
N SER A 6 24.33 -0.49 3.94
CA SER A 6 23.34 -1.46 4.41
C SER A 6 22.04 -0.79 4.78
N ALA A 7 22.13 0.32 5.49
CA ALA A 7 20.96 1.07 5.87
C ALA A 7 20.18 1.56 4.65
N VAL A 8 20.90 2.02 3.63
CA VAL A 8 20.25 2.48 2.42
C VAL A 8 19.49 1.35 1.73
N ARG A 9 20.02 0.15 1.74
CA ARG A 9 19.34 -0.99 1.13
C ARG A 9 18.05 -1.34 1.82
N GLN A 10 17.98 -1.17 3.14
CA GLN A 10 16.79 -1.48 3.90
C GLN A 10 15.81 -0.32 3.91
N GLU A 11 16.32 0.90 3.77
CA GLU A 11 15.51 2.08 3.87
C GLU A 11 14.35 2.18 2.90
N PRO A 12 14.42 1.71 1.65
CA PRO A 12 13.25 1.86 0.76
C PRO A 12 11.97 1.28 1.35
N SER A 13 12.04 0.08 1.91
CA SER A 13 10.86 -0.52 2.52
C SER A 13 10.37 0.25 3.73
N LEU A 14 11.30 0.66 4.59
CA LEU A 14 10.94 1.44 5.77
C LEU A 14 10.37 2.80 5.36
N ARG A 15 10.96 3.41 4.35
CA ARG A 15 10.50 4.70 3.86
C ARG A 15 9.07 4.63 3.32
N PHE A 16 8.76 3.60 2.54
CA PHE A 16 7.41 3.40 2.03
C PHE A 16 6.42 3.13 3.15
N TYR A 17 6.82 2.32 4.12
CA TYR A 17 5.96 2.04 5.26
C TYR A 17 5.68 3.32 6.06
N THR A 18 6.71 4.12 6.28
CA THR A 18 6.56 5.40 6.98
C THR A 18 5.63 6.34 6.21
N ALA A 19 5.73 6.34 4.87
CA ALA A 19 4.85 7.16 4.04
C ALA A 19 3.39 6.72 4.19
N ALA A 20 3.13 5.42 4.25
CA ALA A 20 1.77 4.92 4.44
C ALA A 20 1.21 5.36 5.79
N LEU A 21 2.02 5.29 6.85
CA LEU A 21 1.62 5.76 8.17
C LEU A 21 1.38 7.27 8.16
N ALA A 22 2.19 8.02 7.44
CA ALA A 22 2.03 9.46 7.33
C ALA A 22 0.69 9.82 6.68
N TRP A 23 0.29 9.09 5.63
CA TRP A 23 -1.01 9.32 5.00
C TRP A 23 -2.16 9.09 5.97
N GLU A 24 -2.06 8.07 6.81
CA GLU A 24 -3.07 7.83 7.83
C GLU A 24 -3.15 8.98 8.82
N GLN A 25 -2.00 9.51 9.24
CA GLN A 25 -1.97 10.67 10.14
C GLN A 25 -2.57 11.90 9.47
N ILE A 26 -2.26 12.12 8.20
CA ILE A 26 -2.84 13.23 7.44
C ILE A 26 -4.36 13.09 7.38
N TRP A 27 -4.85 11.87 7.13
CA TRP A 27 -6.29 11.63 7.08
C TRP A 27 -6.95 11.95 8.44
N GLN A 28 -6.31 11.58 9.55
CA GLN A 28 -6.83 11.90 10.86
C GLN A 28 -7.00 13.40 11.04
N LEU A 29 -6.12 14.20 10.44
CA LEU A 29 -6.21 15.66 10.51
C LEU A 29 -7.29 16.22 9.60
N VAL A 30 -7.56 15.60 8.45
CA VAL A 30 -8.47 16.17 7.46
C VAL A 30 -9.84 15.50 7.43
N LYS A 31 -10.07 14.47 8.23
CA LYS A 31 -11.33 13.71 8.18
C LYS A 31 -12.57 14.55 8.48
N GLY A 32 -12.39 15.64 9.18
CA GLY A 32 -13.47 16.57 9.47
C GLY A 32 -13.62 17.68 8.45
N GLN A 33 -12.77 17.70 7.43
CA GLN A 33 -12.80 18.73 6.40
C GLN A 33 -13.74 18.33 5.27
N PRO A 34 -14.25 19.29 4.49
CA PRO A 34 -15.12 18.95 3.36
C PRO A 34 -14.33 18.33 2.22
N ASP A 35 -15.07 17.60 1.36
CA ASP A 35 -14.50 17.10 0.13
C ASP A 35 -14.09 18.27 -0.75
N PRO A 36 -13.08 18.11 -1.61
CA PRO A 36 -12.42 16.84 -1.95
C PRO A 36 -11.24 16.44 -1.06
N PHE A 37 -10.84 17.27 -0.11
CA PHE A 37 -9.66 17.01 0.71
C PHE A 37 -9.76 15.67 1.46
N ARG A 38 -10.90 15.42 2.08
CA ARG A 38 -11.10 14.20 2.86
C ARG A 38 -11.04 12.96 1.98
N SER A 39 -11.81 12.93 0.91
CA SER A 39 -11.88 11.77 0.03
C SER A 39 -10.54 11.49 -0.64
N THR A 40 -9.89 12.52 -1.15
CA THR A 40 -8.60 12.37 -1.82
C THR A 40 -7.54 11.83 -0.87
N THR A 41 -7.50 12.35 0.34
CA THR A 41 -6.53 11.88 1.33
C THR A 41 -6.78 10.43 1.70
N GLU A 42 -8.05 10.04 1.86
CA GLU A 42 -8.38 8.67 2.20
C GLU A 42 -8.03 7.71 1.06
N GLN A 43 -8.25 8.11 -0.18
CA GLN A 43 -7.83 7.33 -1.34
C GLN A 43 -6.31 7.14 -1.34
N ARG A 44 -5.56 8.19 -1.10
CA ARG A 44 -4.10 8.11 -1.02
C ARG A 44 -3.65 7.19 0.09
N CYS A 45 -4.33 7.22 1.22
CA CYS A 45 -4.02 6.37 2.34
C CYS A 45 -4.14 4.88 1.97
N VAL A 46 -5.27 4.49 1.39
CA VAL A 46 -5.49 3.09 1.04
C VAL A 46 -4.58 2.65 -0.11
N MET A 47 -4.32 3.53 -1.07
CA MET A 47 -3.40 3.23 -2.17
C MET A 47 -1.98 2.99 -1.65
N SER A 48 -1.53 3.84 -0.74
CA SER A 48 -0.21 3.71 -0.16
C SER A 48 -0.07 2.43 0.65
N CYS A 49 -1.08 2.09 1.44
CA CYS A 49 -1.09 0.86 2.21
C CYS A 49 -1.00 -0.37 1.30
N ALA A 50 -1.74 -0.36 0.19
CA ALA A 50 -1.74 -1.47 -0.75
C ALA A 50 -0.38 -1.64 -1.41
N GLU A 51 0.19 -0.55 -1.88
CA GLU A 51 1.50 -0.60 -2.53
C GLU A 51 2.57 -1.13 -1.59
N VAL A 52 2.60 -0.61 -0.36
CA VAL A 52 3.60 -1.04 0.61
C VAL A 52 3.38 -2.50 1.01
N TYR A 53 2.12 -2.91 1.17
CA TYR A 53 1.82 -4.30 1.49
C TYR A 53 2.39 -5.25 0.44
N PHE A 54 2.18 -4.96 -0.85
CA PHE A 54 2.72 -5.81 -1.91
C PHE A 54 4.25 -5.82 -1.93
N ARG A 55 4.88 -4.71 -1.59
CA ARG A 55 6.34 -4.68 -1.48
C ARG A 55 6.83 -5.55 -0.33
N LEU A 56 6.14 -5.49 0.81
CA LEU A 56 6.55 -6.25 1.98
C LEU A 56 6.38 -7.75 1.80
N VAL A 57 5.28 -8.20 1.19
CA VAL A 57 5.05 -9.63 1.00
C VAL A 57 6.00 -10.26 -0.01
N ASN A 58 6.64 -9.44 -0.85
CA ASN A 58 7.60 -9.91 -1.83
C ASN A 58 9.04 -9.92 -1.34
N GLN A 59 9.27 -9.49 -0.10
CA GLN A 59 10.61 -9.51 0.47
C GLN A 59 10.96 -10.88 1.02
N PRO A 60 12.26 -11.25 1.00
CA PRO A 60 12.69 -12.54 1.56
C PRO A 60 12.32 -12.70 3.02
N GLU A 61 12.47 -11.63 3.79
CA GLU A 61 12.08 -11.63 5.19
C GLU A 61 10.81 -10.79 5.35
N ARG A 62 9.72 -11.47 5.64
CA ARG A 62 8.43 -10.79 5.79
C ARG A 62 8.31 -10.24 7.21
N ASP A 63 7.78 -9.02 7.30
CA ASP A 63 7.52 -8.36 8.56
C ASP A 63 6.02 -8.42 8.83
N SER A 64 5.60 -9.45 9.56
CA SER A 64 4.18 -9.68 9.78
C SER A 64 3.50 -8.57 10.57
N GLU A 65 4.23 -7.91 11.47
CA GLU A 65 3.66 -6.81 12.23
C GLU A 65 3.30 -5.63 11.34
N LYS A 66 4.22 -5.26 10.44
CA LYS A 66 3.94 -4.19 9.49
C LYS A 66 2.85 -4.57 8.51
N GLU A 67 2.85 -5.82 8.04
CA GLU A 67 1.81 -6.30 7.15
C GLU A 67 0.44 -6.20 7.81
N LYS A 68 0.32 -6.61 9.06
CA LYS A 68 -0.94 -6.54 9.80
C LYS A 68 -1.41 -5.11 9.97
N MET A 69 -0.51 -4.20 10.27
CA MET A 69 -0.85 -2.79 10.43
C MET A 69 -1.39 -2.21 9.11
N LEU A 70 -0.73 -2.52 8.00
CA LEU A 70 -1.17 -2.05 6.70
C LEU A 70 -2.54 -2.62 6.32
N LEU A 71 -2.76 -3.91 6.59
CA LEU A 71 -4.05 -4.54 6.31
C LEU A 71 -5.16 -3.93 7.16
N LYS A 72 -4.88 -3.65 8.42
CA LYS A 72 -5.85 -3.03 9.31
C LYS A 72 -6.24 -1.66 8.79
N THR A 73 -5.25 -0.87 8.41
CA THR A 73 -5.48 0.48 7.89
C THR A 73 -6.24 0.43 6.56
N ALA A 74 -5.86 -0.49 5.66
CA ALA A 74 -6.55 -0.64 4.39
C ALA A 74 -8.02 -1.02 4.59
N LYS A 75 -8.30 -1.92 5.52
CA LYS A 75 -9.69 -2.30 5.82
C LYS A 75 -10.50 -1.14 6.36
N LEU A 76 -9.88 -0.32 7.17
CA LEU A 76 -10.54 0.85 7.73
C LEU A 76 -10.99 1.83 6.64
N HIS A 77 -10.21 1.95 5.59
CA HIS A 77 -10.46 2.89 4.51
C HIS A 77 -10.90 2.22 3.21
N ARG A 78 -11.36 0.97 3.27
CA ARG A 78 -11.64 0.20 2.05
C ARG A 78 -12.69 0.83 1.15
N HIS A 79 -13.63 1.59 1.70
CA HIS A 79 -14.64 2.26 0.87
C HIS A 79 -13.99 3.27 -0.08
N ALA A 80 -12.91 3.89 0.33
CA ALA A 80 -12.21 4.86 -0.51
C ALA A 80 -11.57 4.22 -1.72
N ALA A 81 -11.26 2.91 -1.65
CA ALA A 81 -10.69 2.21 -2.80
C ALA A 81 -11.64 2.20 -3.99
N TRP A 82 -12.94 2.15 -3.74
CA TRP A 82 -13.94 2.20 -4.80
C TRP A 82 -14.00 3.57 -5.47
N GLU A 83 -13.59 4.61 -4.77
CA GLU A 83 -13.66 5.97 -5.26
C GLU A 83 -12.41 6.40 -6.04
N ILE A 84 -11.39 5.56 -6.12
CA ILE A 84 -10.18 5.88 -6.85
C ILE A 84 -10.51 6.09 -8.33
N PRO A 85 -10.03 7.19 -8.93
CA PRO A 85 -10.38 7.55 -10.32
C PRO A 85 -9.94 6.49 -11.33
N PRO A 86 -10.65 6.37 -12.46
CA PRO A 86 -10.33 5.37 -13.49
C PRO A 86 -8.92 5.49 -14.06
N GLY A 87 -8.32 6.68 -14.03
CA GLY A 87 -6.96 6.86 -14.50
C GLY A 87 -5.90 6.12 -13.69
N ASN A 88 -6.26 5.65 -12.50
CA ASN A 88 -5.36 4.94 -11.61
C ASN A 88 -5.83 3.51 -11.39
N GLN A 89 -6.17 2.81 -12.47
CA GLN A 89 -6.77 1.48 -12.37
C GLN A 89 -5.88 0.46 -11.67
N SER A 90 -4.58 0.50 -11.92
CA SER A 90 -3.64 -0.43 -11.28
C SER A 90 -3.64 -0.24 -9.77
N GLN A 91 -3.55 1.00 -9.32
CA GLN A 91 -3.59 1.30 -7.89
C GLN A 91 -4.94 0.98 -7.28
N LYS A 92 -6.02 1.22 -8.01
CA LYS A 92 -7.37 0.90 -7.55
C LYS A 92 -7.52 -0.60 -7.34
N LEU A 93 -7.04 -1.39 -8.30
CA LEU A 93 -7.10 -2.84 -8.19
C LEU A 93 -6.29 -3.35 -7.01
N GLN A 94 -5.08 -2.82 -6.82
CA GLN A 94 -4.26 -3.18 -5.67
C GLN A 94 -4.95 -2.84 -4.36
N ALA A 95 -5.53 -1.65 -4.28
CA ALA A 95 -6.22 -1.19 -3.08
C ALA A 95 -7.41 -2.08 -2.74
N LEU A 96 -8.19 -2.46 -3.76
CA LEU A 96 -9.33 -3.34 -3.56
C LEU A 96 -8.89 -4.72 -3.10
N MET A 97 -7.84 -5.27 -3.72
CA MET A 97 -7.36 -6.59 -3.34
C MET A 97 -6.84 -6.63 -1.90
N VAL A 98 -6.05 -5.63 -1.53
CA VAL A 98 -5.50 -5.58 -0.18
C VAL A 98 -6.59 -5.35 0.86
N SER A 99 -7.60 -4.55 0.53
CA SER A 99 -8.68 -4.23 1.47
C SER A 99 -9.64 -5.39 1.69
N TYR A 100 -9.89 -6.20 0.66
CA TYR A 100 -10.91 -7.25 0.73
C TYR A 100 -10.34 -8.66 0.74
N CYS A 101 -9.29 -8.93 -0.04
CA CYS A 101 -8.72 -10.27 -0.14
C CYS A 101 -7.20 -10.22 -0.28
N PRO A 102 -6.49 -9.80 0.78
CA PRO A 102 -5.05 -9.55 0.68
C PRO A 102 -4.23 -10.78 0.30
N HIS A 103 -4.56 -11.95 0.83
CA HIS A 103 -3.80 -13.16 0.53
C HIS A 103 -3.96 -13.59 -0.91
N LEU A 104 -5.19 -13.56 -1.41
CA LEU A 104 -5.47 -13.88 -2.80
C LEU A 104 -4.84 -12.82 -3.71
N GLY A 105 -4.95 -11.55 -3.32
CA GLY A 105 -4.35 -10.47 -4.08
C GLY A 105 -2.86 -10.59 -4.22
N ALA A 106 -2.17 -10.97 -3.13
CA ALA A 106 -0.72 -11.15 -3.17
C ALA A 106 -0.33 -12.27 -4.13
N LYS A 107 -1.06 -13.38 -4.11
CA LYS A 107 -0.79 -14.50 -5.03
C LYS A 107 -1.06 -14.10 -6.47
N ALA A 108 -2.16 -13.43 -6.71
CA ALA A 108 -2.51 -12.98 -8.05
C ALA A 108 -1.47 -11.99 -8.59
N TRP A 109 -0.99 -11.09 -7.74
CA TRP A 109 0.01 -10.12 -8.14
C TRP A 109 1.33 -10.77 -8.51
N LYS A 110 1.75 -11.79 -7.75
CA LYS A 110 2.94 -12.56 -8.07
C LYS A 110 2.80 -13.24 -9.43
N LEU A 111 1.63 -13.80 -9.69
CA LEU A 111 1.37 -14.46 -10.97
C LEU A 111 1.43 -13.47 -12.13
N VAL A 112 0.83 -12.30 -11.97
CA VAL A 112 0.87 -11.26 -12.99
C VAL A 112 2.30 -10.83 -13.28
N ARG A 113 3.12 -10.64 -12.25
CA ARG A 113 4.51 -10.27 -12.44
C ARG A 113 5.30 -11.37 -13.12
N TRP A 114 5.02 -12.63 -12.79
CA TRP A 114 5.67 -13.75 -13.41
C TRP A 114 5.36 -13.80 -14.91
N VAL A 115 4.09 -13.62 -15.27
CA VAL A 115 3.66 -13.62 -16.67
C VAL A 115 4.34 -12.48 -17.43
N LYS A 116 4.40 -11.29 -16.85
CA LYS A 116 5.07 -10.15 -17.47
C LYS A 116 6.55 -10.43 -17.67
N GLY A 117 7.19 -11.13 -16.74
CA GLY A 117 8.57 -11.50 -16.87
C GLY A 117 8.81 -12.46 -18.03
N LEU A 118 7.86 -13.35 -18.28
CA LEU A 118 7.97 -14.28 -19.41
C LEU A 118 7.86 -13.56 -20.76
N LYS A 119 7.06 -12.50 -20.82
CA LYS A 119 6.88 -11.76 -22.07
C LYS A 119 8.10 -10.91 -22.42
N ASN A 120 8.86 -10.55 -21.43
CA ASN A 120 10.06 -9.76 -21.64
C ASN A 120 11.28 -10.65 -21.84
#